data_8322f478ad19d4af3cd872b37fedcc9b
#
_entry.id   8322f478ad19d4af3cd872b37fedcc9b
#
_cell.length_a   1.000
_cell.length_b   1.000
_cell.length_c   1.000
_cell.angle_alpha   90.00
_cell.angle_beta   90.00
_cell.angle_gamma   90.00
#
_symmetry.space_group_name_H-M   'P 1'
#
loop_
_entity.id
_entity.type
_entity.pdbx_description
1 polymer ?
#
loop_
_entity_poly.entity_id
_entity_poly.type
_entity_poly.pdbx_seq_one_letter_code
_entity_poly.pdbx_strand_id
1 'polypeptide(L)'
;MTDFLLELLSEEIPARMQGKACEQLSRLFSDQLSTAGLAATSIETYATPRRLALIARGLPSETAAVREETKGPRTSAPPQALEGFLRKTGLTQDQLVERDGIWFAILDKPGRATSQVLAEAIPAIIRAFPWPKSMRWGAASTSTESLRWVRPLQGIVALFGEEIVDCEVAGIRSGAATVGHRFHHPGIITIGSAGDYVEKLHACHVILDPAERRHIIAAGAAAAARDAGLTLVEDQGLLEENAGLTEWPVPLLGGFDPEFLGVPPEVIQLTMRTNQKYFACKDADGRLAPNFICTANIEAGDGGRAIVEGNRKVLAARLSDARFFWEQDLKIKLEDQANKLTQIVFHEKLGTVADKVDRVAKLARWLVEEGIVKSSPSSLGEGDHAQHGG
;
A
#
# COMPACT_ATOMS: atom_id res chain seq x y z
N MET A 1 8.90 30.05 6.80
CA MET A 1 8.44 28.66 6.83
C MET A 1 7.76 28.38 5.50
N THR A 2 8.17 27.36 4.78
CA THR A 2 7.72 27.05 3.41
C THR A 2 7.23 25.60 3.36
N ASP A 3 6.18 25.34 2.60
CA ASP A 3 5.66 23.98 2.43
C ASP A 3 6.39 23.28 1.29
N PHE A 4 6.52 21.96 1.41
CA PHE A 4 7.12 21.11 0.41
C PHE A 4 6.12 20.06 -0.08
N LEU A 5 6.07 19.87 -1.40
CA LEU A 5 5.31 18.83 -2.07
C LEU A 5 6.26 17.85 -2.75
N LEU A 6 6.04 16.58 -2.53
CA LEU A 6 6.61 15.48 -3.30
C LEU A 6 5.47 14.61 -3.85
N GLU A 7 5.41 14.41 -5.16
CA GLU A 7 4.59 13.36 -5.78
C GLU A 7 5.49 12.39 -6.56
N LEU A 8 5.29 11.11 -6.35
CA LEU A 8 5.92 10.03 -7.10
C LEU A 8 4.81 9.36 -7.93
N LEU A 9 4.71 9.74 -9.19
CA LEU A 9 3.76 9.17 -10.15
C LEU A 9 4.33 7.87 -10.70
N SER A 10 3.54 6.80 -10.67
CA SER A 10 3.94 5.48 -11.18
C SER A 10 2.80 4.77 -11.90
N GLU A 11 3.07 3.60 -12.47
CA GLU A 11 2.01 2.65 -12.79
C GLU A 11 1.38 2.10 -11.52
N GLU A 12 0.27 1.35 -11.64
CA GLU A 12 -0.66 1.06 -10.55
C GLU A 12 -0.02 0.37 -9.33
N ILE A 13 -0.02 1.07 -8.21
CA ILE A 13 0.42 0.58 -6.91
C ILE A 13 -0.68 -0.32 -6.32
N PRO A 14 -0.39 -1.59 -5.99
CA PRO A 14 -1.39 -2.48 -5.40
C PRO A 14 -2.02 -1.88 -4.14
N ALA A 15 -3.34 -1.89 -4.05
CA ALA A 15 -4.11 -1.28 -2.94
C ALA A 15 -3.54 -1.64 -1.55
N ARG A 16 -3.27 -2.94 -1.31
CA ARG A 16 -2.72 -3.45 -0.05
C ARG A 16 -1.33 -2.92 0.33
N MET A 17 -0.63 -2.29 -0.59
CA MET A 17 0.71 -1.72 -0.33
C MET A 17 0.66 -0.22 -0.03
N GLN A 18 -0.44 0.47 -0.38
CA GLN A 18 -0.53 1.93 -0.35
C GLN A 18 -0.40 2.49 1.07
N GLY A 19 -1.12 1.94 2.05
CA GLY A 19 -1.06 2.41 3.43
C GLY A 19 0.36 2.33 4.01
N LYS A 20 1.00 1.16 3.86
CA LYS A 20 2.41 1.01 4.29
C LYS A 20 3.37 1.89 3.52
N ALA A 21 3.11 2.16 2.24
CA ALA A 21 3.94 3.06 1.46
C ALA A 21 3.86 4.50 1.99
N CYS A 22 2.67 4.97 2.38
CA CYS A 22 2.51 6.27 3.04
C CYS A 22 3.33 6.37 4.34
N GLU A 23 3.24 5.36 5.22
CA GLU A 23 4.01 5.30 6.47
C GLU A 23 5.52 5.32 6.21
N GLN A 24 5.99 4.52 5.25
CA GLN A 24 7.41 4.44 4.90
C GLN A 24 7.91 5.74 4.27
N LEU A 25 7.12 6.38 3.41
CA LEU A 25 7.49 7.67 2.83
C LEU A 25 7.65 8.74 3.91
N SER A 26 6.67 8.85 4.82
CA SER A 26 6.73 9.79 5.94
C SER A 26 7.96 9.54 6.82
N ARG A 27 8.24 8.28 7.16
CA ARG A 27 9.40 7.90 7.98
C ARG A 27 10.72 8.24 7.29
N LEU A 28 10.92 7.78 6.05
CA LEU A 28 12.17 8.02 5.32
C LEU A 28 12.42 9.51 5.13
N PHE A 29 11.37 10.28 4.85
CA PHE A 29 11.47 11.72 4.71
C PHE A 29 11.86 12.38 6.03
N SER A 30 11.20 12.02 7.13
CA SER A 30 11.53 12.52 8.48
C SER A 30 12.97 12.20 8.88
N ASP A 31 13.45 10.98 8.58
CA ASP A 31 14.82 10.55 8.86
C ASP A 31 15.84 11.40 8.09
N GLN A 32 15.58 11.69 6.80
CA GLN A 32 16.43 12.54 5.97
C GLN A 32 16.49 13.97 6.50
N LEU A 33 15.32 14.55 6.84
CA LEU A 33 15.26 15.90 7.40
C LEU A 33 16.00 15.97 8.75
N SER A 34 15.77 15.02 9.65
CA SER A 34 16.41 14.97 10.96
C SER A 34 17.93 14.88 10.84
N THR A 35 18.43 14.06 9.91
CA THR A 35 19.88 13.94 9.63
C THR A 35 20.49 15.27 9.17
N ALA A 36 19.71 16.09 8.47
CA ALA A 36 20.12 17.42 8.02
C ALA A 36 19.87 18.53 9.05
N GLY A 37 19.32 18.21 10.23
CA GLY A 37 18.95 19.19 11.25
C GLY A 37 17.71 20.01 10.88
N LEU A 38 16.82 19.47 10.05
CA LEU A 38 15.54 20.08 9.66
C LEU A 38 14.38 19.35 10.31
N ALA A 39 13.27 20.05 10.49
CA ALA A 39 12.00 19.46 10.91
C ALA A 39 10.84 20.17 10.20
N ALA A 40 9.83 19.42 9.80
CA ALA A 40 8.55 19.95 9.34
C ALA A 40 7.59 20.10 10.54
N THR A 41 6.66 21.05 10.45
CA THR A 41 5.59 21.19 11.44
C THR A 41 4.60 20.02 11.40
N SER A 42 4.29 19.56 10.18
CA SER A 42 3.48 18.34 9.95
C SER A 42 3.88 17.70 8.63
N ILE A 43 3.63 16.39 8.51
CA ILE A 43 3.84 15.61 7.29
C ILE A 43 2.54 14.84 7.03
N GLU A 44 1.96 15.10 5.88
CA GLU A 44 0.78 14.42 5.35
C GLU A 44 1.20 13.53 4.19
N THR A 45 0.68 12.31 4.13
CA THR A 45 0.98 11.38 3.04
C THR A 45 -0.29 10.79 2.44
N TYR A 46 -0.28 10.63 1.15
CA TYR A 46 -1.42 10.17 0.37
C TYR A 46 -0.98 9.12 -0.65
N ALA A 47 -1.89 8.20 -0.95
CA ALA A 47 -1.69 7.25 -2.04
C ALA A 47 -2.96 7.10 -2.86
N THR A 48 -2.79 7.03 -4.18
CA THR A 48 -3.79 6.57 -5.14
C THR A 48 -3.25 5.33 -5.87
N PRO A 49 -4.01 4.68 -6.74
CA PRO A 49 -3.45 3.63 -7.60
C PRO A 49 -2.18 4.05 -8.35
N ARG A 50 -2.05 5.32 -8.72
CA ARG A 50 -0.98 5.77 -9.61
C ARG A 50 0.05 6.70 -8.96
N ARG A 51 -0.14 7.12 -7.72
CA ARG A 51 0.75 8.08 -7.06
C ARG A 51 0.93 7.83 -5.58
N LEU A 52 2.10 8.18 -5.12
CA LEU A 52 2.44 8.29 -3.72
C LEU A 52 2.89 9.73 -3.48
N ALA A 53 2.20 10.46 -2.62
CA ALA A 53 2.45 11.87 -2.39
C ALA A 53 2.73 12.19 -0.92
N LEU A 54 3.50 13.24 -0.69
CA LEU A 54 3.83 13.78 0.62
C LEU A 54 3.75 15.31 0.58
N ILE A 55 3.10 15.88 1.58
CA ILE A 55 3.11 17.33 1.83
C ILE A 55 3.73 17.55 3.20
N ALA A 56 4.86 18.25 3.25
CA ALA A 56 5.51 18.66 4.50
C ALA A 56 5.29 20.14 4.71
N ARG A 57 4.67 20.48 5.83
CA ARG A 57 4.33 21.88 6.16
C ARG A 57 5.41 22.53 7.01
N GLY A 58 5.64 23.79 6.74
CA GLY A 58 6.41 24.66 7.62
C GLY A 58 7.89 24.33 7.75
N LEU A 59 8.57 23.99 6.66
CA LEU A 59 10.02 23.80 6.64
C LEU A 59 10.75 25.17 6.67
N PRO A 60 11.88 25.30 7.38
CA PRO A 60 12.73 26.50 7.28
C PRO A 60 13.39 26.59 5.91
N SER A 61 13.83 27.79 5.50
CA SER A 61 14.50 28.01 4.23
C SER A 61 15.92 27.41 4.16
N GLU A 62 16.54 27.24 5.32
CA GLU A 62 17.90 26.70 5.46
C GLU A 62 18.06 25.96 6.80
N THR A 63 19.07 25.11 6.88
CA THR A 63 19.49 24.47 8.13
C THR A 63 20.16 25.51 9.04
N ALA A 64 20.12 25.28 10.35
CA ALA A 64 20.87 26.12 11.27
C ALA A 64 22.38 26.05 10.98
N ALA A 65 23.06 27.18 11.08
CA ALA A 65 24.51 27.20 11.08
C ALA A 65 25.02 26.44 12.34
N VAL A 66 25.96 25.55 12.15
CA VAL A 66 26.52 24.74 13.22
C VAL A 66 27.95 25.18 13.48
N ARG A 67 28.22 25.54 14.73
CA ARG A 67 29.58 25.80 15.20
C ARG A 67 30.08 24.57 15.93
N GLU A 68 30.94 23.79 15.27
CA GLU A 68 31.58 22.63 15.86
C GLU A 68 32.88 23.06 16.57
N GLU A 69 32.94 22.79 17.85
CA GLU A 69 34.16 22.99 18.65
C GLU A 69 34.78 21.63 18.97
N THR A 70 35.97 21.37 18.44
CA THR A 70 36.73 20.15 18.71
C THR A 70 37.91 20.50 19.61
N LYS A 71 37.94 19.87 20.81
CA LYS A 71 39.05 20.02 21.75
C LYS A 71 40.26 19.27 21.22
N GLY A 72 41.40 19.99 21.13
CA GLY A 72 42.71 19.51 20.71
C GLY A 72 43.68 19.23 21.84
N PRO A 73 44.97 19.07 21.52
CA PRO A 73 46.01 18.86 22.48
C PRO A 73 46.30 20.12 23.34
N ARG A 74 47.00 19.95 24.46
CA ARG A 74 47.52 21.08 25.21
C ARG A 74 48.58 21.82 24.40
N THR A 75 48.76 23.11 24.65
CA THR A 75 49.81 23.92 24.02
C THR A 75 51.21 23.47 24.37
N SER A 76 51.35 22.79 25.53
CA SER A 76 52.59 22.15 25.98
C SER A 76 52.80 20.72 25.45
N ALA A 77 51.92 20.19 24.64
CA ALA A 77 52.03 18.83 24.10
C ALA A 77 53.14 18.75 23.04
N PRO A 78 53.71 17.57 22.74
CA PRO A 78 54.70 17.38 21.69
C PRO A 78 54.16 17.83 20.34
N PRO A 79 55.02 18.41 19.45
CA PRO A 79 54.62 18.94 18.15
C PRO A 79 53.81 17.96 17.28
N GLN A 80 54.12 16.68 17.36
CA GLN A 80 53.43 15.60 16.65
C GLN A 80 51.94 15.50 17.03
N ALA A 81 51.58 15.83 18.28
CA ALA A 81 50.18 15.84 18.72
C ALA A 81 49.41 16.98 18.06
N LEU A 82 50.00 18.15 17.91
CA LEU A 82 49.38 19.28 17.19
C LEU A 82 49.30 18.98 15.69
N GLU A 83 50.33 18.44 15.05
CA GLU A 83 50.28 18.03 13.64
C GLU A 83 49.19 17.01 13.36
N GLY A 84 49.01 16.00 14.24
CA GLY A 84 47.94 15.03 14.14
C GLY A 84 46.57 15.68 14.24
N PHE A 85 46.42 16.67 15.13
CA PHE A 85 45.19 17.42 15.30
C PHE A 85 44.85 18.31 14.09
N LEU A 86 45.85 19.04 13.56
CA LEU A 86 45.71 19.84 12.34
C LEU A 86 45.32 18.98 11.14
N ARG A 87 45.97 17.82 10.97
CA ARG A 87 45.63 16.87 9.90
C ARG A 87 44.18 16.35 10.04
N LYS A 88 43.73 16.08 11.27
CA LYS A 88 42.36 15.61 11.55
C LYS A 88 41.29 16.67 11.28
N THR A 89 41.58 17.94 11.61
CA THR A 89 40.65 19.05 11.50
C THR A 89 40.70 19.76 10.15
N GLY A 90 41.78 19.56 9.38
CA GLY A 90 42.01 20.26 8.11
C GLY A 90 42.34 21.74 8.27
N LEU A 91 42.64 22.20 9.50
CA LEU A 91 42.95 23.57 9.83
C LEU A 91 44.46 23.79 9.92
N THR A 92 44.86 25.06 9.81
CA THR A 92 46.20 25.52 10.12
C THR A 92 46.29 26.00 11.58
N GLN A 93 47.49 26.10 12.14
CA GLN A 93 47.66 26.46 13.55
C GLN A 93 47.11 27.85 13.88
N ASP A 94 47.20 28.78 12.97
CA ASP A 94 46.65 30.14 13.08
C ASP A 94 45.13 30.22 13.07
N GLN A 95 44.46 29.16 12.64
CA GLN A 95 43.02 29.01 12.67
C GLN A 95 42.49 28.34 13.97
N LEU A 96 43.40 27.89 14.83
CA LEU A 96 43.04 27.34 16.12
C LEU A 96 42.88 28.45 17.17
N VAL A 97 41.96 28.21 18.12
CA VAL A 97 41.75 29.10 19.27
C VAL A 97 42.37 28.45 20.50
N GLU A 98 43.23 29.19 21.17
CA GLU A 98 43.78 28.73 22.47
C GLU A 98 42.85 29.19 23.61
N ARG A 99 42.51 28.23 24.51
CA ARG A 99 41.82 28.51 25.76
C ARG A 99 42.37 27.64 26.85
N ASP A 100 42.78 28.24 27.94
CA ASP A 100 43.29 27.55 29.14
C ASP A 100 44.47 26.57 28.83
N GLY A 101 45.34 26.93 27.91
CA GLY A 101 46.48 26.10 27.51
C GLY A 101 46.10 24.89 26.64
N ILE A 102 44.94 24.90 25.98
CA ILE A 102 44.44 23.85 25.12
C ILE A 102 44.04 24.47 23.77
N TRP A 103 44.40 23.79 22.67
CA TRP A 103 43.96 24.15 21.33
C TRP A 103 42.55 23.71 21.08
N PHE A 104 41.73 24.56 20.46
CA PHE A 104 40.39 24.27 19.98
C PHE A 104 40.28 24.59 18.49
N ALA A 105 39.76 23.62 17.73
CA ALA A 105 39.36 23.85 16.34
C ALA A 105 37.87 24.27 16.37
N ILE A 106 37.62 25.46 15.86
CA ILE A 106 36.27 26.00 15.70
C ILE A 106 35.94 26.00 14.21
N LEU A 107 34.99 25.15 13.82
CA LEU A 107 34.50 25.05 12.44
C LEU A 107 33.10 25.65 12.38
N ASP A 108 32.97 26.80 11.79
CA ASP A 108 31.67 27.38 11.49
C ASP A 108 31.16 26.79 10.16
N LYS A 109 30.20 25.89 10.22
CA LYS A 109 29.52 25.34 9.06
C LYS A 109 28.30 26.22 8.77
N PRO A 110 28.28 26.94 7.64
CA PRO A 110 27.09 27.72 7.27
C PRO A 110 25.88 26.82 7.06
N GLY A 111 24.68 27.38 7.27
CA GLY A 111 23.45 26.69 6.93
C GLY A 111 23.41 26.31 5.45
N ARG A 112 22.77 25.20 5.17
CA ARG A 112 22.51 24.72 3.80
C ARG A 112 21.09 25.06 3.41
N ALA A 113 20.86 25.52 2.18
CA ALA A 113 19.51 25.73 1.68
C ALA A 113 18.68 24.45 1.76
N THR A 114 17.45 24.53 2.25
CA THR A 114 16.54 23.37 2.38
C THR A 114 16.25 22.73 1.03
N SER A 115 16.19 23.51 -0.05
CA SER A 115 16.04 22.99 -1.42
C SER A 115 17.18 22.06 -1.83
N GLN A 116 18.43 22.34 -1.42
CA GLN A 116 19.57 21.46 -1.68
C GLN A 116 19.50 20.18 -0.88
N VAL A 117 19.08 20.26 0.38
CA VAL A 117 18.87 19.06 1.23
C VAL A 117 17.79 18.18 0.63
N LEU A 118 16.67 18.75 0.18
CA LEU A 118 15.58 18.04 -0.46
C LEU A 118 16.01 17.39 -1.79
N ALA A 119 16.81 18.08 -2.59
CA ALA A 119 17.34 17.55 -3.86
C ALA A 119 18.20 16.28 -3.66
N GLU A 120 18.94 16.20 -2.55
CA GLU A 120 19.71 15.00 -2.18
C GLU A 120 18.82 13.92 -1.52
N ALA A 121 17.86 14.33 -0.69
CA ALA A 121 16.98 13.42 0.04
C ALA A 121 16.05 12.63 -0.88
N ILE A 122 15.45 13.25 -1.89
CA ILE A 122 14.48 12.60 -2.79
C ILE A 122 15.08 11.36 -3.47
N PRO A 123 16.24 11.43 -4.17
CA PRO A 123 16.85 10.25 -4.75
C PRO A 123 17.22 9.18 -3.72
N ALA A 124 17.68 9.58 -2.54
CA ALA A 124 18.02 8.66 -1.45
C ALA A 124 16.78 7.90 -0.95
N ILE A 125 15.66 8.59 -0.73
CA ILE A 125 14.39 8.01 -0.31
C ILE A 125 13.90 7.01 -1.37
N ILE A 126 13.87 7.40 -2.64
CA ILE A 126 13.37 6.54 -3.73
C ILE A 126 14.21 5.27 -3.85
N ARG A 127 15.55 5.36 -3.75
CA ARG A 127 16.45 4.20 -3.82
C ARG A 127 16.36 3.27 -2.61
N ALA A 128 16.14 3.83 -1.42
CA ALA A 128 16.04 3.09 -0.17
C ALA A 128 14.63 2.57 0.15
N PHE A 129 13.65 2.85 -0.72
CA PHE A 129 12.24 2.56 -0.43
C PHE A 129 11.97 1.05 -0.27
N PRO A 130 11.45 0.57 0.88
CA PRO A 130 11.37 -0.84 1.20
C PRO A 130 10.09 -1.50 0.65
N TRP A 131 9.92 -1.53 -0.66
CA TRP A 131 8.80 -2.22 -1.29
C TRP A 131 8.84 -3.72 -1.01
N PRO A 132 7.74 -4.36 -0.54
CA PRO A 132 7.68 -5.82 -0.33
C PRO A 132 7.89 -6.60 -1.63
N LYS A 133 7.42 -6.04 -2.74
CA LYS A 133 7.66 -6.53 -4.11
C LYS A 133 7.99 -5.34 -4.99
N SER A 134 9.01 -5.47 -5.78
CA SER A 134 9.49 -4.43 -6.70
C SER A 134 9.95 -5.06 -8.00
N MET A 135 10.01 -4.26 -9.05
CA MET A 135 10.46 -4.65 -10.36
C MET A 135 11.49 -3.66 -10.91
N ARG A 136 12.20 -4.05 -11.95
CA ARG A 136 12.97 -3.19 -12.83
C ARG A 136 12.23 -3.06 -14.14
N TRP A 137 12.46 -2.02 -14.88
CA TRP A 137 11.78 -1.79 -16.16
C TRP A 137 12.66 -1.07 -17.17
N GLY A 138 12.20 -1.04 -18.43
CA GLY A 138 12.89 -0.37 -19.53
C GLY A 138 14.24 -0.99 -19.91
N ALA A 139 14.99 -0.30 -20.74
CA ALA A 139 16.30 -0.74 -21.22
C ALA A 139 17.35 -0.92 -20.10
N ALA A 140 17.25 -0.10 -19.03
CA ALA A 140 18.13 -0.18 -17.87
C ALA A 140 17.92 -1.45 -17.03
N SER A 141 16.84 -2.21 -17.23
CA SER A 141 16.51 -3.42 -16.43
C SER A 141 17.55 -4.54 -16.52
N THR A 142 18.43 -4.51 -17.52
CA THR A 142 19.55 -5.44 -17.69
C THR A 142 20.66 -5.24 -16.66
N SER A 143 20.76 -4.04 -16.04
CA SER A 143 21.72 -3.75 -14.99
C SER A 143 21.17 -4.09 -13.61
N THR A 144 22.00 -4.70 -12.75
CA THR A 144 21.68 -4.95 -11.35
C THR A 144 21.53 -3.67 -10.53
N GLU A 145 22.19 -2.59 -10.98
CA GLU A 145 22.19 -1.26 -10.34
C GLU A 145 20.98 -0.41 -10.73
N SER A 146 20.12 -0.89 -11.66
CA SER A 146 18.92 -0.16 -12.07
C SER A 146 17.94 0.01 -10.93
N LEU A 147 17.21 1.13 -10.95
CA LEU A 147 16.19 1.44 -9.97
C LEU A 147 15.17 0.30 -9.84
N ARG A 148 14.81 0.00 -8.61
CA ARG A 148 13.70 -0.91 -8.29
C ARG A 148 12.57 -0.11 -7.64
N TRP A 149 11.38 -0.26 -8.18
CA TRP A 149 10.17 0.36 -7.65
C TRP A 149 9.00 -0.64 -7.72
N VAL A 150 7.89 -0.37 -7.03
CA VAL A 150 6.74 -1.30 -7.02
C VAL A 150 6.16 -1.50 -8.42
N ARG A 151 6.11 -0.44 -9.20
CA ARG A 151 5.73 -0.37 -10.62
C ARG A 151 6.58 0.72 -11.29
N PRO A 152 6.67 0.76 -12.62
CA PRO A 152 7.45 1.80 -13.31
C PRO A 152 7.12 3.20 -12.83
N LEU A 153 8.13 3.92 -12.34
CA LEU A 153 8.02 5.33 -12.00
C LEU A 153 7.92 6.13 -13.30
N GLN A 154 6.98 7.08 -13.37
CA GLN A 154 6.65 7.86 -14.56
C GLN A 154 7.01 9.34 -14.42
N GLY A 155 6.96 9.88 -13.21
CA GLY A 155 7.20 11.28 -12.96
C GLY A 155 7.49 11.59 -11.50
N ILE A 156 8.10 12.75 -11.29
CA ILE A 156 8.39 13.29 -9.95
C ILE A 156 7.95 14.75 -9.96
N VAL A 157 6.99 15.12 -9.10
CA VAL A 157 6.74 16.51 -8.74
C VAL A 157 7.45 16.80 -7.43
N ALA A 158 8.28 17.82 -7.41
CA ALA A 158 9.00 18.24 -6.20
C ALA A 158 9.05 19.77 -6.14
N LEU A 159 8.27 20.35 -5.23
CA LEU A 159 8.12 21.80 -5.10
C LEU A 159 8.39 22.24 -3.67
N PHE A 160 9.28 23.18 -3.47
CA PHE A 160 9.52 23.88 -2.21
C PHE A 160 9.00 25.31 -2.33
N GLY A 161 7.82 25.56 -1.75
CA GLY A 161 7.02 26.71 -2.11
C GLY A 161 6.54 26.58 -3.56
N GLU A 162 6.91 27.53 -4.39
CA GLU A 162 6.61 27.55 -5.84
C GLU A 162 7.81 27.11 -6.69
N GLU A 163 8.98 26.90 -6.08
CA GLU A 163 10.21 26.56 -6.78
C GLU A 163 10.39 25.05 -6.92
N ILE A 164 10.84 24.61 -8.10
CA ILE A 164 11.16 23.23 -8.37
C ILE A 164 12.44 22.83 -7.62
N VAL A 165 12.37 21.79 -6.81
CA VAL A 165 13.53 21.12 -6.24
C VAL A 165 14.12 20.21 -7.31
N ASP A 166 15.21 20.61 -7.94
CA ASP A 166 15.81 19.89 -9.07
C ASP A 166 16.55 18.63 -8.60
N CYS A 167 16.03 17.49 -9.01
CA CYS A 167 16.65 16.19 -8.78
C CYS A 167 16.33 15.24 -9.93
N GLU A 168 17.11 14.17 -10.05
CA GLU A 168 16.92 13.14 -11.06
C GLU A 168 17.11 11.73 -10.49
N VAL A 169 16.22 10.82 -10.85
CA VAL A 169 16.32 9.41 -10.48
C VAL A 169 16.01 8.54 -11.69
N ALA A 170 16.99 7.74 -12.11
CA ALA A 170 16.87 6.80 -13.23
C ALA A 170 16.37 7.45 -14.55
N GLY A 171 16.85 8.65 -14.85
CA GLY A 171 16.47 9.42 -16.04
C GLY A 171 15.14 10.19 -15.90
N ILE A 172 14.50 10.14 -14.74
CA ILE A 172 13.27 10.88 -14.45
C ILE A 172 13.66 12.14 -13.65
N ARG A 173 13.52 13.29 -14.28
CA ARG A 173 13.79 14.59 -13.66
C ARG A 173 12.54 15.11 -12.96
N SER A 174 12.72 15.70 -11.80
CA SER A 174 11.66 16.39 -11.08
C SER A 174 11.14 17.62 -11.83
N GLY A 175 9.89 17.97 -11.58
CA GLY A 175 9.23 19.12 -12.20
C GLY A 175 8.01 19.55 -11.38
N ALA A 176 7.13 20.29 -12.06
CA ALA A 176 5.86 20.76 -11.51
C ALA A 176 4.66 20.16 -12.25
N ALA A 177 4.87 19.22 -13.16
CA ALA A 177 3.81 18.64 -13.99
C ALA A 177 3.42 17.25 -13.52
N THR A 178 2.11 17.02 -13.40
CA THR A 178 1.50 15.71 -13.16
C THR A 178 0.37 15.46 -14.15
N VAL A 179 -0.44 14.43 -13.96
CA VAL A 179 -1.59 14.08 -14.79
C VAL A 179 -2.85 13.96 -13.95
N GLY A 180 -4.00 14.23 -14.56
CA GLY A 180 -5.30 13.99 -13.94
C GLY A 180 -5.77 12.55 -14.06
N HIS A 181 -7.07 12.36 -13.87
CA HIS A 181 -7.71 11.07 -14.04
C HIS A 181 -7.57 10.57 -15.48
N ARG A 182 -7.20 9.30 -15.64
CA ARG A 182 -6.86 8.66 -16.92
C ARG A 182 -7.90 8.88 -18.02
N PHE A 183 -9.17 8.88 -17.68
CA PHE A 183 -10.28 9.02 -18.65
C PHE A 183 -10.95 10.38 -18.59
N HIS A 184 -11.22 10.92 -17.41
CA HIS A 184 -11.92 12.19 -17.24
C HIS A 184 -11.03 13.41 -17.55
N HIS A 185 -9.73 13.30 -17.25
CA HIS A 185 -8.78 14.38 -17.51
C HIS A 185 -7.40 13.80 -17.90
N PRO A 186 -7.24 13.28 -19.13
CA PRO A 186 -5.99 12.64 -19.57
C PRO A 186 -4.84 13.61 -19.81
N GLY A 187 -5.04 14.91 -19.62
CA GLY A 187 -4.07 15.97 -19.86
C GLY A 187 -3.05 16.14 -18.72
N ILE A 188 -2.00 16.91 -19.05
CA ILE A 188 -0.99 17.34 -18.08
C ILE A 188 -1.55 18.49 -17.25
N ILE A 189 -1.27 18.46 -15.95
CA ILE A 189 -1.63 19.47 -14.96
C ILE A 189 -0.33 20.08 -14.43
N THR A 190 -0.25 21.40 -14.38
CA THR A 190 0.86 22.10 -13.72
C THR A 190 0.44 22.46 -12.30
N ILE A 191 1.24 22.01 -11.33
CA ILE A 191 1.07 22.32 -9.90
C ILE A 191 1.90 23.55 -9.58
N GLY A 192 1.33 24.53 -8.88
CA GLY A 192 2.02 25.75 -8.48
C GLY A 192 2.76 25.59 -7.15
N SER A 193 2.13 24.89 -6.20
CA SER A 193 2.70 24.67 -4.86
C SER A 193 1.96 23.51 -4.14
N ALA A 194 2.39 23.19 -2.93
CA ALA A 194 1.66 22.26 -2.05
C ALA A 194 0.23 22.74 -1.73
N GLY A 195 -0.02 24.04 -1.82
CA GLY A 195 -1.31 24.64 -1.49
C GLY A 195 -2.42 24.38 -2.50
N ASP A 196 -2.09 24.25 -3.78
CA ASP A 196 -3.06 24.04 -4.86
C ASP A 196 -3.17 22.57 -5.33
N TYR A 197 -2.29 21.71 -4.83
CA TYR A 197 -2.14 20.33 -5.30
C TYR A 197 -3.41 19.50 -5.18
N VAL A 198 -3.99 19.44 -3.98
CA VAL A 198 -5.19 18.63 -3.69
C VAL A 198 -6.39 19.12 -4.50
N GLU A 199 -6.61 20.43 -4.52
CA GLU A 199 -7.73 21.05 -5.23
C GLU A 199 -7.62 20.84 -6.75
N LYS A 200 -6.43 21.03 -7.32
CA LYS A 200 -6.20 20.81 -8.77
C LYS A 200 -6.42 19.36 -9.17
N LEU A 201 -5.93 18.41 -8.36
CA LEU A 201 -6.18 17.00 -8.59
C LEU A 201 -7.66 16.67 -8.52
N HIS A 202 -8.38 17.19 -7.53
CA HIS A 202 -9.83 16.97 -7.38
C HIS A 202 -10.60 17.55 -8.58
N ALA A 203 -10.27 18.76 -9.04
CA ALA A 203 -10.85 19.36 -10.25
C ALA A 203 -10.57 18.51 -11.52
N CYS A 204 -9.50 17.73 -11.50
CA CYS A 204 -9.13 16.79 -12.57
C CYS A 204 -9.54 15.34 -12.28
N HIS A 205 -10.57 15.13 -11.46
CA HIS A 205 -11.18 13.85 -11.11
C HIS A 205 -10.21 12.86 -10.40
N VAL A 206 -9.36 13.38 -9.54
CA VAL A 206 -8.50 12.56 -8.67
C VAL A 206 -8.75 12.95 -7.22
N ILE A 207 -9.42 12.08 -6.49
CA ILE A 207 -9.59 12.20 -5.04
C ILE A 207 -8.34 11.65 -4.38
N LEU A 208 -7.52 12.53 -3.85
CA LEU A 208 -6.21 12.15 -3.31
C LEU A 208 -6.32 11.41 -1.98
N ASP A 209 -7.23 11.86 -1.09
CA ASP A 209 -7.41 11.28 0.23
C ASP A 209 -8.11 9.90 0.15
N PRO A 210 -7.46 8.81 0.59
CA PRO A 210 -8.08 7.49 0.65
C PRO A 210 -9.26 7.42 1.62
N ALA A 211 -9.33 8.27 2.66
CA ALA A 211 -10.45 8.31 3.58
C ALA A 211 -11.71 8.84 2.90
N GLU A 212 -11.57 9.87 2.07
CA GLU A 212 -12.66 10.41 1.27
C GLU A 212 -13.17 9.38 0.25
N ARG A 213 -12.27 8.68 -0.46
CA ARG A 213 -12.66 7.61 -1.37
C ARG A 213 -13.42 6.48 -0.66
N ARG A 214 -12.96 6.04 0.52
CA ARG A 214 -13.69 5.06 1.35
C ARG A 214 -15.09 5.54 1.71
N HIS A 215 -15.20 6.79 2.12
CA HIS A 215 -16.50 7.37 2.48
C HIS A 215 -17.48 7.36 1.29
N ILE A 216 -17.02 7.79 0.11
CA ILE A 216 -17.82 7.79 -1.11
C ILE A 216 -18.26 6.37 -1.48
N ILE A 217 -17.35 5.40 -1.43
CA ILE A 217 -17.67 4.01 -1.75
C ILE A 217 -18.69 3.45 -0.74
N ALA A 218 -18.46 3.61 0.55
CA ALA A 218 -19.35 3.07 1.58
C ALA A 218 -20.76 3.69 1.50
N ALA A 219 -20.82 5.02 1.42
CA ALA A 219 -22.10 5.74 1.34
C ALA A 219 -22.84 5.43 0.04
N GLY A 220 -22.15 5.44 -1.10
CA GLY A 220 -22.74 5.17 -2.40
C GLY A 220 -23.18 3.72 -2.56
N ALA A 221 -22.41 2.75 -2.08
CA ALA A 221 -22.78 1.34 -2.08
C ALA A 221 -24.00 1.07 -1.18
N ALA A 222 -24.04 1.64 0.02
CA ALA A 222 -25.17 1.53 0.93
C ALA A 222 -26.45 2.18 0.33
N ALA A 223 -26.31 3.33 -0.31
CA ALA A 223 -27.44 4.00 -0.99
C ALA A 223 -27.96 3.15 -2.14
N ALA A 224 -27.08 2.65 -3.04
CA ALA A 224 -27.48 1.82 -4.17
C ALA A 224 -28.20 0.53 -3.75
N ALA A 225 -27.74 -0.11 -2.66
CA ALA A 225 -28.42 -1.26 -2.09
C ALA A 225 -29.81 -0.89 -1.55
N ARG A 226 -29.90 0.16 -0.72
CA ARG A 226 -31.17 0.61 -0.11
C ARG A 226 -32.20 1.01 -1.14
N ASP A 227 -31.81 1.71 -2.20
CA ASP A 227 -32.72 2.16 -3.26
C ASP A 227 -33.33 1.00 -4.05
N ALA A 228 -32.67 -0.19 -4.01
CA ALA A 228 -33.17 -1.44 -4.55
C ALA A 228 -33.90 -2.32 -3.51
N GLY A 229 -34.13 -1.83 -2.28
CA GLY A 229 -34.76 -2.63 -1.20
C GLY A 229 -33.83 -3.69 -0.61
N LEU A 230 -32.52 -3.52 -0.77
CA LEU A 230 -31.51 -4.46 -0.31
C LEU A 230 -30.69 -3.88 0.84
N THR A 231 -29.96 -4.76 1.52
CA THR A 231 -28.99 -4.38 2.55
C THR A 231 -27.58 -4.76 2.09
N LEU A 232 -26.66 -3.80 2.15
CA LEU A 232 -25.24 -4.03 1.83
C LEU A 232 -24.60 -4.96 2.87
N VAL A 233 -23.82 -5.94 2.42
CA VAL A 233 -22.95 -6.71 3.33
C VAL A 233 -21.66 -5.91 3.52
N GLU A 234 -21.47 -5.38 4.72
CA GLU A 234 -20.29 -4.61 5.07
C GLU A 234 -19.02 -5.48 5.05
N ASP A 235 -17.96 -4.99 4.43
CA ASP A 235 -16.64 -5.62 4.39
C ASP A 235 -15.57 -4.53 4.35
N GLN A 236 -14.96 -4.25 5.50
CA GLN A 236 -13.95 -3.22 5.65
C GLN A 236 -12.71 -3.49 4.79
N GLY A 237 -12.28 -4.75 4.68
CA GLY A 237 -11.11 -5.09 3.87
C GLY A 237 -11.36 -4.89 2.37
N LEU A 238 -12.57 -5.18 1.93
CA LEU A 238 -13.00 -4.95 0.55
C LEU A 238 -13.15 -3.45 0.25
N LEU A 239 -13.64 -2.67 1.21
CA LEU A 239 -13.73 -1.21 1.14
C LEU A 239 -12.36 -0.57 0.95
N GLU A 240 -11.38 -0.97 1.77
CA GLU A 240 -9.99 -0.51 1.66
C GLU A 240 -9.40 -0.87 0.29
N GLU A 241 -9.65 -2.09 -0.19
CA GLU A 241 -9.14 -2.54 -1.48
C GLU A 241 -9.74 -1.73 -2.63
N ASN A 242 -11.06 -1.50 -2.66
CA ASN A 242 -11.72 -0.69 -3.69
C ASN A 242 -11.25 0.76 -3.66
N ALA A 243 -11.09 1.37 -2.50
CA ALA A 243 -10.54 2.72 -2.36
C ALA A 243 -9.11 2.83 -2.90
N GLY A 244 -8.31 1.77 -2.77
CA GLY A 244 -6.97 1.70 -3.33
C GLY A 244 -6.90 1.35 -4.81
N LEU A 245 -8.02 0.97 -5.45
CA LEU A 245 -8.11 0.66 -6.88
C LEU A 245 -8.66 1.81 -7.72
N THR A 246 -9.19 2.86 -7.08
CA THR A 246 -9.89 3.95 -7.77
C THR A 246 -9.32 5.31 -7.39
N GLU A 247 -9.37 6.26 -8.31
CA GLU A 247 -9.10 7.68 -8.09
C GLU A 247 -10.40 8.51 -8.06
N TRP A 248 -11.46 7.99 -8.73
CA TRP A 248 -12.79 8.60 -8.81
C TRP A 248 -13.85 7.49 -8.67
N PRO A 249 -14.13 7.02 -7.45
CA PRO A 249 -14.97 5.85 -7.23
C PRO A 249 -16.46 6.13 -7.51
N VAL A 250 -17.08 5.24 -8.27
CA VAL A 250 -18.50 5.25 -8.58
C VAL A 250 -19.09 3.87 -8.29
N PRO A 251 -19.78 3.68 -7.15
CA PRO A 251 -20.46 2.44 -6.83
C PRO A 251 -21.67 2.20 -7.74
N LEU A 252 -21.76 1.00 -8.31
CA LEU A 252 -22.82 0.61 -9.25
C LEU A 252 -23.43 -0.71 -8.81
N LEU A 253 -24.76 -0.75 -8.71
CA LEU A 253 -25.52 -1.97 -8.43
C LEU A 253 -25.74 -2.76 -9.72
N GLY A 254 -25.45 -4.08 -9.64
CA GLY A 254 -25.75 -5.05 -10.68
C GLY A 254 -26.44 -6.28 -10.12
N GLY A 255 -26.94 -7.13 -11.02
CA GLY A 255 -27.54 -8.42 -10.65
C GLY A 255 -26.90 -9.57 -11.43
N PHE A 256 -27.04 -10.78 -10.90
CA PHE A 256 -26.67 -12.02 -11.55
C PHE A 256 -27.86 -12.98 -11.55
N ASP A 257 -27.78 -14.08 -12.32
CA ASP A 257 -28.86 -15.03 -12.44
C ASP A 257 -29.16 -15.69 -11.09
N PRO A 258 -30.42 -15.64 -10.59
CA PRO A 258 -30.82 -16.25 -9.33
C PRO A 258 -30.54 -17.75 -9.24
N GLU A 259 -30.42 -18.46 -10.38
CA GLU A 259 -30.08 -19.89 -10.37
C GLU A 259 -28.74 -20.20 -9.67
N PHE A 260 -27.80 -19.25 -9.64
CA PHE A 260 -26.55 -19.41 -8.93
C PHE A 260 -26.68 -19.42 -7.41
N LEU A 261 -27.82 -18.99 -6.86
CA LEU A 261 -28.09 -19.07 -5.42
C LEU A 261 -28.23 -20.54 -4.92
N GLY A 262 -28.28 -21.51 -5.82
CA GLY A 262 -28.15 -22.93 -5.47
C GLY A 262 -26.73 -23.33 -5.00
N VAL A 263 -25.73 -22.49 -5.22
CA VAL A 263 -24.38 -22.64 -4.65
C VAL A 263 -24.35 -22.04 -3.24
N PRO A 264 -23.60 -22.61 -2.29
CA PRO A 264 -23.50 -22.03 -0.95
C PRO A 264 -23.18 -20.53 -0.95
N PRO A 265 -23.88 -19.71 -0.15
CA PRO A 265 -23.74 -18.27 -0.16
C PRO A 265 -22.30 -17.81 0.17
N GLU A 266 -21.57 -18.57 0.97
CA GLU A 266 -20.17 -18.31 1.32
C GLU A 266 -19.26 -18.41 0.09
N VAL A 267 -19.52 -19.38 -0.79
CA VAL A 267 -18.76 -19.56 -2.03
C VAL A 267 -19.02 -18.42 -3.01
N ILE A 268 -20.29 -17.99 -3.11
CA ILE A 268 -20.68 -16.84 -3.95
C ILE A 268 -20.00 -15.57 -3.44
N GLN A 269 -20.13 -15.28 -2.14
CA GLN A 269 -19.54 -14.10 -1.52
C GLN A 269 -18.00 -14.10 -1.66
N LEU A 270 -17.35 -15.23 -1.43
CA LEU A 270 -15.91 -15.37 -1.60
C LEU A 270 -15.48 -15.11 -3.05
N THR A 271 -16.24 -15.64 -4.02
CA THR A 271 -15.98 -15.43 -5.45
C THR A 271 -16.11 -13.95 -5.82
N MET A 272 -17.16 -13.28 -5.39
CA MET A 272 -17.39 -11.86 -5.60
C MET A 272 -16.29 -11.01 -4.98
N ARG A 273 -15.95 -11.27 -3.72
CA ARG A 273 -14.95 -10.55 -2.95
C ARG A 273 -13.54 -10.73 -3.51
N THR A 274 -13.11 -11.96 -3.69
CA THR A 274 -11.71 -12.29 -4.00
C THR A 274 -11.37 -12.03 -5.46
N ASN A 275 -12.25 -12.43 -6.36
CA ASN A 275 -11.96 -12.37 -7.80
C ASN A 275 -12.36 -11.02 -8.42
N GLN A 276 -13.51 -10.48 -8.02
CA GLN A 276 -14.12 -9.34 -8.69
C GLN A 276 -14.12 -8.04 -7.88
N LYS A 277 -13.84 -8.10 -6.58
CA LYS A 277 -13.89 -6.95 -5.66
C LYS A 277 -15.29 -6.34 -5.54
N TYR A 278 -16.33 -7.18 -5.58
CA TYR A 278 -17.72 -6.76 -5.45
C TYR A 278 -18.23 -6.98 -4.04
N PHE A 279 -19.05 -6.03 -3.58
CA PHE A 279 -19.81 -6.18 -2.35
C PHE A 279 -21.06 -7.03 -2.62
N ALA A 280 -21.41 -7.87 -1.66
CA ALA A 280 -22.64 -8.66 -1.67
C ALA A 280 -23.81 -7.86 -1.08
N CYS A 281 -25.03 -8.23 -1.44
CA CYS A 281 -26.25 -7.68 -0.89
C CYS A 281 -27.10 -8.78 -0.27
N LYS A 282 -27.93 -8.41 0.70
CA LYS A 282 -28.95 -9.25 1.32
C LYS A 282 -30.35 -8.70 1.01
N ASP A 283 -31.32 -9.61 0.89
CA ASP A 283 -32.73 -9.29 0.80
C ASP A 283 -33.33 -8.90 2.17
N ALA A 284 -34.64 -8.63 2.20
CA ALA A 284 -35.38 -8.27 3.41
C ALA A 284 -35.39 -9.38 4.46
N ASP A 285 -35.23 -10.65 4.06
CA ASP A 285 -35.16 -11.81 4.93
C ASP A 285 -33.76 -12.08 5.48
N GLY A 286 -32.77 -11.27 5.09
CA GLY A 286 -31.36 -11.40 5.46
C GLY A 286 -30.60 -12.48 4.70
N ARG A 287 -31.19 -13.05 3.64
CA ARG A 287 -30.54 -14.02 2.74
C ARG A 287 -29.74 -13.29 1.67
N LEU A 288 -28.74 -14.00 1.11
CA LEU A 288 -27.95 -13.46 0.00
C LEU A 288 -28.87 -13.15 -1.20
N ALA A 289 -28.87 -11.91 -1.66
CA ALA A 289 -29.58 -11.48 -2.85
C ALA A 289 -28.75 -11.75 -4.11
N PRO A 290 -29.39 -11.98 -5.28
CA PRO A 290 -28.70 -12.17 -6.55
C PRO A 290 -28.18 -10.82 -7.12
N ASN A 291 -27.56 -10.03 -6.26
CA ASN A 291 -27.09 -8.70 -6.55
C ASN A 291 -25.64 -8.50 -6.05
N PHE A 292 -24.95 -7.64 -6.75
CA PHE A 292 -23.60 -7.20 -6.39
C PHE A 292 -23.45 -5.70 -6.54
N ILE A 293 -22.51 -5.11 -5.82
CA ILE A 293 -22.08 -3.73 -6.06
C ILE A 293 -20.62 -3.74 -6.46
N CYS A 294 -20.33 -3.24 -7.65
CA CYS A 294 -18.97 -2.98 -8.11
C CYS A 294 -18.66 -1.49 -8.00
N THR A 295 -17.38 -1.17 -7.81
CA THR A 295 -16.89 0.21 -7.80
C THR A 295 -16.17 0.50 -9.10
N ALA A 296 -16.80 1.30 -9.98
CA ALA A 296 -16.13 1.81 -11.17
C ALA A 296 -15.19 2.95 -10.80
N ASN A 297 -14.21 3.22 -11.68
CA ASN A 297 -13.29 4.35 -11.57
C ASN A 297 -13.61 5.42 -12.63
N ILE A 298 -14.88 5.56 -12.97
CA ILE A 298 -15.35 6.49 -14.02
C ILE A 298 -16.85 6.74 -13.89
N GLU A 299 -17.27 7.96 -14.10
CA GLU A 299 -18.66 8.30 -14.40
C GLU A 299 -18.92 8.04 -15.89
N ALA A 300 -19.71 7.02 -16.18
CA ALA A 300 -20.04 6.68 -17.55
C ALA A 300 -21.27 7.44 -18.03
N GLY A 301 -21.26 7.92 -19.27
CA GLY A 301 -22.37 8.70 -19.87
C GLY A 301 -23.67 7.92 -19.98
N ASP A 302 -23.66 6.59 -19.88
CA ASP A 302 -24.84 5.72 -19.88
C ASP A 302 -25.34 5.38 -18.46
N GLY A 303 -24.84 6.04 -17.43
CA GLY A 303 -25.12 5.73 -16.03
C GLY A 303 -24.49 4.42 -15.54
N GLY A 304 -23.48 3.92 -16.23
CA GLY A 304 -22.74 2.70 -15.86
C GLY A 304 -23.37 1.40 -16.34
N ARG A 305 -24.40 1.42 -17.16
CA ARG A 305 -25.09 0.20 -17.65
C ARG A 305 -24.15 -0.77 -18.37
N ALA A 306 -23.30 -0.27 -19.27
CA ALA A 306 -22.33 -1.09 -19.98
C ALA A 306 -21.30 -1.71 -19.02
N ILE A 307 -20.88 -0.96 -18.00
CA ILE A 307 -19.96 -1.43 -16.96
C ILE A 307 -20.60 -2.57 -16.16
N VAL A 308 -21.83 -2.36 -15.66
CA VAL A 308 -22.58 -3.37 -14.90
C VAL A 308 -22.79 -4.65 -15.73
N GLU A 309 -23.19 -4.50 -17.01
CA GLU A 309 -23.41 -5.66 -17.89
C GLU A 309 -22.11 -6.43 -18.17
N GLY A 310 -20.99 -5.73 -18.37
CA GLY A 310 -19.68 -6.36 -18.50
C GLY A 310 -19.30 -7.14 -17.24
N ASN A 311 -19.47 -6.53 -16.07
CA ASN A 311 -19.18 -7.15 -14.77
C ASN A 311 -20.11 -8.34 -14.49
N ARG A 312 -21.39 -8.26 -14.86
CA ARG A 312 -22.35 -9.36 -14.78
C ARG A 312 -21.89 -10.59 -15.56
N LYS A 313 -21.43 -10.40 -16.80
CA LYS A 313 -20.90 -11.50 -17.65
C LYS A 313 -19.68 -12.18 -17.03
N VAL A 314 -18.74 -11.41 -16.53
CA VAL A 314 -17.55 -11.95 -15.87
C VAL A 314 -17.92 -12.72 -14.59
N LEU A 315 -18.83 -12.15 -13.78
CA LEU A 315 -19.31 -12.81 -12.56
C LEU A 315 -20.03 -14.11 -12.90
N ALA A 316 -20.91 -14.13 -13.91
CA ALA A 316 -21.62 -15.33 -14.35
C ALA A 316 -20.66 -16.46 -14.76
N ALA A 317 -19.58 -16.17 -15.47
CA ALA A 317 -18.55 -17.16 -15.80
C ALA A 317 -17.90 -17.75 -14.52
N ARG A 318 -17.56 -16.89 -13.54
CA ARG A 318 -16.97 -17.34 -12.26
C ARG A 318 -17.93 -18.17 -11.42
N LEU A 319 -19.20 -17.77 -11.38
CA LEU A 319 -20.23 -18.52 -10.63
C LEU A 319 -20.57 -19.85 -11.34
N SER A 320 -20.51 -19.92 -12.66
CA SER A 320 -20.64 -21.18 -13.40
C SER A 320 -19.51 -22.15 -13.05
N ASP A 321 -18.27 -21.69 -12.97
CA ASP A 321 -17.14 -22.50 -12.52
C ASP A 321 -17.35 -22.97 -11.08
N ALA A 322 -17.75 -22.06 -10.19
CA ALA A 322 -18.00 -22.39 -8.79
C ALA A 322 -19.11 -23.42 -8.62
N ARG A 323 -20.23 -23.28 -9.38
CA ARG A 323 -21.32 -24.25 -9.42
C ARG A 323 -20.86 -25.62 -9.92
N PHE A 324 -20.08 -25.65 -10.99
CA PHE A 324 -19.54 -26.88 -11.52
C PHE A 324 -18.70 -27.63 -10.49
N PHE A 325 -17.78 -26.96 -9.81
CA PHE A 325 -16.95 -27.58 -8.76
C PHE A 325 -17.80 -28.04 -7.57
N TRP A 326 -18.75 -27.21 -7.12
CA TRP A 326 -19.69 -27.57 -6.06
C TRP A 326 -20.44 -28.87 -6.39
N GLU A 327 -21.03 -28.96 -7.57
CA GLU A 327 -21.74 -30.15 -8.03
C GLU A 327 -20.82 -31.38 -8.19
N GLN A 328 -19.55 -31.19 -8.56
CA GLN A 328 -18.58 -32.30 -8.62
C GLN A 328 -18.21 -32.78 -7.20
N ASP A 329 -18.01 -31.87 -6.27
CA ASP A 329 -17.67 -32.22 -4.89
C ASP A 329 -18.79 -32.98 -4.19
N LEU A 330 -20.05 -32.67 -4.50
CA LEU A 330 -21.22 -33.42 -3.98
C LEU A 330 -21.32 -34.87 -4.50
N LYS A 331 -20.67 -35.22 -5.62
CA LYS A 331 -20.70 -36.57 -6.19
C LYS A 331 -19.81 -37.57 -5.47
N ILE A 332 -18.79 -37.11 -4.77
CA ILE A 332 -17.79 -37.96 -4.13
C ILE A 332 -17.69 -37.59 -2.66
N LYS A 333 -17.93 -38.56 -1.79
CA LYS A 333 -17.83 -38.37 -0.34
C LYS A 333 -16.38 -37.99 0.04
N LEU A 334 -16.25 -37.17 1.08
CA LEU A 334 -14.93 -36.70 1.54
C LEU A 334 -14.04 -37.87 2.01
N GLU A 335 -14.62 -38.91 2.62
CA GLU A 335 -13.92 -40.11 3.05
C GLU A 335 -13.32 -40.89 1.86
N ASP A 336 -14.00 -40.91 0.72
CA ASP A 336 -13.48 -41.54 -0.51
C ASP A 336 -12.31 -40.75 -1.10
N GLN A 337 -12.36 -39.42 -0.99
CA GLN A 337 -11.25 -38.56 -1.39
C GLN A 337 -10.02 -38.72 -0.48
N ALA A 338 -10.20 -39.07 0.79
CA ALA A 338 -9.08 -39.29 1.71
C ALA A 338 -8.11 -40.39 1.23
N ASN A 339 -8.62 -41.37 0.49
CA ASN A 339 -7.78 -42.43 -0.10
C ASN A 339 -6.70 -41.90 -1.08
N LYS A 340 -6.95 -40.75 -1.72
CA LYS A 340 -5.98 -40.12 -2.64
C LYS A 340 -4.78 -39.51 -1.90
N LEU A 341 -4.88 -39.28 -0.59
CA LEU A 341 -3.79 -38.75 0.23
C LEU A 341 -2.61 -39.71 0.34
N THR A 342 -2.81 -41.01 0.07
CA THR A 342 -1.74 -42.03 -0.03
C THR A 342 -0.81 -41.80 -1.21
N GLN A 343 -1.25 -41.07 -2.22
CA GLN A 343 -0.49 -40.77 -3.42
C GLN A 343 0.29 -39.45 -3.34
N ILE A 344 0.09 -38.66 -2.30
CA ILE A 344 0.72 -37.36 -2.11
C ILE A 344 1.87 -37.51 -1.11
N VAL A 345 3.11 -37.34 -1.59
CA VAL A 345 4.30 -37.36 -0.74
C VAL A 345 4.30 -36.10 0.15
N PHE A 346 4.26 -36.30 1.48
CA PHE A 346 4.42 -35.21 2.44
C PHE A 346 5.89 -34.85 2.66
N HIS A 347 6.71 -35.88 2.90
CA HIS A 347 8.15 -35.72 3.11
C HIS A 347 8.85 -37.06 2.83
N GLU A 348 10.02 -37.00 2.21
CA GLU A 348 10.78 -38.18 1.79
C GLU A 348 10.96 -39.23 2.89
N LYS A 349 11.25 -38.81 4.13
CA LYS A 349 11.45 -39.68 5.30
C LYS A 349 10.21 -39.90 6.14
N LEU A 350 9.17 -39.08 5.98
CA LEU A 350 7.98 -39.13 6.82
C LEU A 350 6.76 -39.70 6.10
N GLY A 351 6.92 -40.09 4.84
CA GLY A 351 5.90 -40.72 4.03
C GLY A 351 4.90 -39.79 3.40
N THR A 352 3.70 -40.26 3.20
CA THR A 352 2.60 -39.60 2.49
C THR A 352 1.81 -38.64 3.39
N VAL A 353 0.92 -37.87 2.77
CA VAL A 353 -0.06 -37.05 3.54
C VAL A 353 -0.99 -37.94 4.35
N ALA A 354 -1.36 -39.13 3.86
CA ALA A 354 -2.14 -40.12 4.63
C ALA A 354 -1.40 -40.53 5.91
N ASP A 355 -0.09 -40.83 5.83
CA ASP A 355 0.74 -41.15 7.00
C ASP A 355 0.78 -39.98 8.00
N LYS A 356 0.81 -38.74 7.50
CA LYS A 356 0.72 -37.53 8.33
C LYS A 356 -0.62 -37.44 9.05
N VAL A 357 -1.73 -37.68 8.34
CA VAL A 357 -3.10 -37.65 8.91
C VAL A 357 -3.20 -38.70 10.03
N ASP A 358 -2.71 -39.93 9.82
CA ASP A 358 -2.70 -40.99 10.84
C ASP A 358 -1.90 -40.59 12.10
N ARG A 359 -0.71 -40.01 11.92
CA ARG A 359 0.10 -39.50 13.05
C ARG A 359 -0.61 -38.39 13.82
N VAL A 360 -1.23 -37.45 13.09
CA VAL A 360 -1.97 -36.35 13.72
C VAL A 360 -3.18 -36.85 14.51
N ALA A 361 -3.92 -37.82 13.94
CA ALA A 361 -5.07 -38.45 14.60
C ALA A 361 -4.65 -39.18 15.90
N LYS A 362 -3.52 -39.93 15.84
CA LYS A 362 -2.98 -40.61 17.03
C LYS A 362 -2.54 -39.63 18.10
N LEU A 363 -1.86 -38.54 17.71
CA LEU A 363 -1.43 -37.50 18.62
C LEU A 363 -2.62 -36.78 19.27
N ALA A 364 -3.64 -36.43 18.50
CA ALA A 364 -4.85 -35.78 19.02
C ALA A 364 -5.58 -36.65 20.03
N ARG A 365 -5.71 -37.96 19.76
CA ARG A 365 -6.29 -38.92 20.67
C ARG A 365 -5.49 -39.00 21.97
N TRP A 366 -4.17 -39.16 21.87
CA TRP A 366 -3.28 -39.23 23.02
C TRP A 366 -3.37 -37.98 23.92
N LEU A 367 -3.43 -36.78 23.33
CA LEU A 367 -3.56 -35.53 24.09
C LEU A 367 -4.85 -35.47 24.91
N VAL A 368 -5.92 -36.07 24.41
CA VAL A 368 -7.20 -36.15 25.13
C VAL A 368 -7.14 -37.23 26.20
N GLU A 369 -6.61 -38.43 25.90
CA GLU A 369 -6.46 -39.54 26.82
C GLU A 369 -5.60 -39.19 28.05
N GLU A 370 -4.52 -38.41 27.83
CA GLU A 370 -3.65 -37.91 28.90
C GLU A 370 -4.22 -36.67 29.63
N GLY A 371 -5.40 -36.21 29.27
CA GLY A 371 -6.06 -35.04 29.88
C GLY A 371 -5.38 -33.71 29.66
N ILE A 372 -4.44 -33.62 28.69
CA ILE A 372 -3.71 -32.39 28.33
C ILE A 372 -4.66 -31.40 27.65
N VAL A 373 -5.59 -31.92 26.86
CA VAL A 373 -6.65 -31.14 26.18
C VAL A 373 -7.99 -31.75 26.53
N LYS A 374 -8.96 -30.91 26.89
CA LYS A 374 -10.33 -31.37 27.07
C LYS A 374 -10.92 -31.72 25.70
N SER A 375 -11.57 -32.88 25.59
CA SER A 375 -12.38 -33.19 24.42
C SER A 375 -13.49 -32.14 24.29
N SER A 376 -13.67 -31.57 23.11
CA SER A 376 -14.85 -30.75 22.85
C SER A 376 -16.09 -31.65 23.05
N PRO A 377 -17.15 -31.21 23.77
CA PRO A 377 -18.36 -31.97 23.81
C PRO A 377 -18.85 -32.17 22.38
N SER A 378 -19.34 -33.36 22.09
CA SER A 378 -19.81 -33.82 20.77
C SER A 378 -21.11 -33.14 20.29
N SER A 379 -21.17 -31.82 20.37
CA SER A 379 -22.26 -31.00 19.81
C SER A 379 -22.09 -30.65 18.33
N LEU A 380 -21.04 -31.17 17.66
CA LEU A 380 -20.81 -31.01 16.24
C LEU A 380 -20.88 -32.35 15.45
N GLY A 381 -21.41 -33.39 16.01
CA GLY A 381 -21.41 -34.73 15.42
C GLY A 381 -22.76 -35.25 14.91
N GLU A 382 -23.83 -34.52 15.03
CA GLU A 382 -25.12 -34.90 14.44
C GLU A 382 -25.77 -33.66 13.82
N GLY A 383 -25.14 -33.18 12.75
CA GLY A 383 -25.76 -32.24 11.82
C GLY A 383 -26.88 -32.97 11.08
N ASP A 384 -28.10 -32.55 11.36
CA ASP A 384 -29.35 -32.81 10.70
C ASP A 384 -29.19 -33.32 9.26
N HIS A 385 -29.35 -34.64 9.12
CA HIS A 385 -29.95 -35.18 7.92
C HIS A 385 -31.43 -34.86 7.97
N ALA A 386 -31.79 -33.62 7.65
CA ALA A 386 -33.15 -33.25 7.40
C ALA A 386 -33.70 -34.18 6.30
N GLN A 387 -34.56 -35.08 6.73
CA GLN A 387 -35.42 -35.90 5.89
C GLN A 387 -36.20 -34.96 4.96
N HIS A 388 -35.84 -34.92 3.70
CA HIS A 388 -36.78 -34.58 2.65
C HIS A 388 -37.39 -35.86 2.15
N GLY A 389 -38.46 -36.26 2.80
CA GLY A 389 -39.43 -37.25 2.38
C GLY A 389 -40.82 -36.59 2.36
N GLY A 390 -41.46 -36.57 1.21
CA GLY A 390 -42.83 -36.17 0.99
C GLY A 390 -42.94 -35.05 -0.04
#